data_bda19db7fda3e2b1fd9a8ca7ec40c5cb
#
_entry.id   bda19db7fda3e2b1fd9a8ca7ec40c5cb
#
_cell.length_a   1.000
_cell.length_b   1.000
_cell.length_c   1.000
_cell.angle_alpha   90.00
_cell.angle_beta   90.00
_cell.angle_gamma   90.00
#
_symmetry.space_group_name_H-M   'P 1'
#
loop_
_entity.id
_entity.type
_entity.pdbx_description
1 polymer ?
#
loop_
_entity_poly.entity_id
_entity_poly.type
_entity_poly.pdbx_seq_one_letter_code
_entity_poly.pdbx_strand_id
1 'polypeptide(L)'
;MIKIESRVLGPVVTNCYLIINLDNNESIIVDPADSPESIYDMVVRSGSKPQAILLTHGHFDHIGAANEVREHYGIKIYASCDEEKLLASPARNLSNAYGMSLRVTADVLHNDGDILELAGLKIKAIHTPGHTAGGTCYYIESDKTLMSGQRSSNR
;
A
#
# COMPACT_ATOMS: atom_id res chain seq x y z
N MET A 1 10.57 1.47 -17.26
CA MET A 1 11.52 1.52 -16.13
C MET A 1 10.86 2.19 -14.93
N ILE A 2 11.05 1.62 -13.76
CA ILE A 2 10.49 2.18 -12.54
C ILE A 2 11.60 2.64 -11.60
N LYS A 3 11.22 3.54 -10.69
CA LYS A 3 12.05 3.96 -9.57
C LYS A 3 11.23 3.78 -8.31
N ILE A 4 11.84 3.30 -7.24
CA ILE A 4 11.15 3.10 -5.97
C ILE A 4 11.76 4.02 -4.93
N GLU A 5 10.92 4.86 -4.35
CA GLU A 5 11.26 5.68 -3.18
C GLU A 5 10.60 5.05 -1.97
N SER A 6 11.16 5.26 -0.79
CA SER A 6 10.55 4.75 0.43
C SER A 6 10.75 5.70 1.58
N ARG A 7 9.84 5.63 2.55
CA ARG A 7 9.92 6.34 3.82
C ARG A 7 9.52 5.40 4.93
N VAL A 8 10.26 5.44 6.02
CA VAL A 8 9.93 4.68 7.23
C VAL A 8 9.06 5.58 8.09
N LEU A 9 7.86 5.13 8.43
CA LEU A 9 6.85 5.96 9.06
C LEU A 9 6.26 5.28 10.28
N GLY A 10 5.78 6.11 11.21
CA GLY A 10 4.99 5.68 12.35
C GLY A 10 5.78 5.03 13.48
N PRO A 11 5.08 4.72 14.58
CA PRO A 11 5.73 4.19 15.78
C PRO A 11 6.28 2.76 15.60
N VAL A 12 5.76 2.02 14.64
CA VAL A 12 6.18 0.64 14.38
C VAL A 12 7.27 0.59 13.31
N VAL A 13 7.65 1.72 12.75
CA VAL A 13 8.74 1.84 11.77
C VAL A 13 8.44 1.03 10.52
N THR A 14 7.33 1.36 9.87
CA THR A 14 6.85 0.66 8.68
C THR A 14 7.24 1.40 7.41
N ASN A 15 7.66 0.65 6.41
CA ASN A 15 8.02 1.23 5.11
C ASN A 15 6.77 1.56 4.29
N CYS A 16 6.72 2.81 3.82
CA CYS A 16 5.78 3.22 2.79
C CYS A 16 6.57 3.38 1.50
N TYR A 17 6.10 2.79 0.41
CA TYR A 17 6.80 2.83 -0.86
C TYR A 17 6.05 3.67 -1.88
N LEU A 18 6.80 4.33 -2.74
CA LEU A 18 6.28 5.03 -3.91
C LEU A 18 6.92 4.41 -5.14
N ILE A 19 6.10 3.76 -5.97
CA ILE A 19 6.56 3.14 -7.20
C ILE A 19 6.30 4.15 -8.32
N ILE A 20 7.36 4.63 -8.97
CA ILE A 20 7.26 5.66 -9.99
C ILE A 20 7.55 5.05 -11.35
N ASN A 21 6.62 5.19 -12.29
CA ASN A 21 6.87 4.81 -13.68
C ASN A 21 7.54 6.00 -14.36
N LEU A 22 8.82 5.86 -14.65
CA LEU A 22 9.61 6.95 -15.23
C LEU A 22 9.20 7.27 -16.66
N ASP A 23 8.46 6.38 -17.31
CA ASP A 23 8.03 6.61 -18.70
C ASP A 23 6.87 7.61 -18.78
N ASN A 24 6.05 7.71 -17.75
CA ASN A 24 4.89 8.61 -17.76
C ASN A 24 4.76 9.48 -16.51
N ASN A 25 5.68 9.35 -15.55
CA ASN A 25 5.65 10.08 -14.28
C ASN A 25 4.39 9.84 -13.45
N GLU A 26 3.77 8.69 -13.61
CA GLU A 26 2.69 8.26 -12.73
C GLU A 26 3.23 7.34 -11.66
N SER A 27 2.57 7.29 -10.52
CA SER A 27 3.09 6.51 -9.39
C SER A 27 1.99 5.78 -8.65
N ILE A 28 2.43 4.87 -7.77
CA ILE A 28 1.55 4.07 -6.93
C ILE A 28 2.11 4.13 -5.52
N ILE A 29 1.23 4.39 -4.54
CA ILE A 29 1.60 4.43 -3.13
C ILE A 29 1.29 3.07 -2.52
N VAL A 30 2.29 2.46 -1.87
CA VAL A 30 2.14 1.16 -1.21
C VAL A 30 2.25 1.36 0.29
N ASP A 31 1.25 0.90 1.01
CA ASP A 31 1.19 0.93 2.47
C ASP A 31 1.41 2.34 3.05
N PRO A 32 0.43 3.24 2.88
CA PRO A 32 0.51 4.58 3.49
C PRO A 32 0.35 4.46 5.01
N ALA A 33 1.47 4.19 5.66
CA ALA A 33 1.54 3.69 7.03
C ALA A 33 1.14 4.72 8.07
N ASP A 34 1.60 5.97 7.90
CA ASP A 34 1.44 7.02 8.90
C ASP A 34 1.90 8.33 8.29
N SER A 35 1.77 9.43 9.04
CA SER A 35 2.36 10.73 8.68
C SER A 35 2.05 11.13 7.23
N PRO A 36 0.79 11.45 6.91
CA PRO A 36 0.43 11.74 5.53
C PRO A 36 1.26 12.86 4.92
N GLU A 37 1.67 13.87 5.71
CA GLU A 37 2.50 14.96 5.20
C GLU A 37 3.85 14.47 4.68
N SER A 38 4.42 13.45 5.30
CA SER A 38 5.67 12.87 4.83
C SER A 38 5.48 12.17 3.48
N ILE A 39 4.32 11.53 3.31
CA ILE A 39 3.99 10.89 2.04
C ILE A 39 3.81 11.93 0.95
N TYR A 40 3.10 13.03 1.25
CA TYR A 40 2.91 14.11 0.27
C TYR A 40 4.24 14.73 -0.14
N ASP A 41 5.16 14.90 0.82
CA ASP A 41 6.49 15.41 0.53
C ASP A 41 7.26 14.47 -0.41
N MET A 42 7.17 13.16 -0.16
CA MET A 42 7.82 12.17 -1.02
C MET A 42 7.28 12.25 -2.44
N VAL A 43 5.96 12.39 -2.59
CA VAL A 43 5.32 12.51 -3.91
C VAL A 43 5.76 13.80 -4.62
N VAL A 44 5.75 14.93 -3.90
CA VAL A 44 6.17 16.20 -4.49
C VAL A 44 7.62 16.13 -4.97
N ARG A 45 8.51 15.58 -4.15
CA ARG A 45 9.93 15.45 -4.52
C ARG A 45 10.14 14.55 -5.72
N SER A 46 9.27 13.55 -5.89
CA SER A 46 9.36 12.64 -7.04
C SER A 46 8.90 13.26 -8.35
N GLY A 47 8.07 14.31 -8.27
CA GLY A 47 7.46 14.89 -9.45
C GLY A 47 6.42 14.00 -10.12
N SER A 48 5.96 12.97 -9.44
CA SER A 48 5.01 12.01 -10.01
C SER A 48 3.58 12.29 -9.58
N LYS A 49 2.64 11.64 -10.28
CA LYS A 49 1.21 11.76 -9.98
C LYS A 49 0.70 10.41 -9.50
N PRO A 50 0.32 10.29 -8.22
CA PRO A 50 -0.22 9.01 -7.71
C PRO A 50 -1.53 8.64 -8.38
N GLN A 51 -1.65 7.37 -8.75
CA GLN A 51 -2.83 6.83 -9.42
C GLN A 51 -3.61 5.87 -8.55
N ALA A 52 -2.97 5.27 -7.55
CA ALA A 52 -3.62 4.27 -6.71
C ALA A 52 -2.83 4.06 -5.43
N ILE A 53 -3.52 3.46 -4.45
CA ILE A 53 -2.93 2.98 -3.20
C ILE A 53 -3.05 1.46 -3.22
N LEU A 54 -1.94 0.75 -3.00
CA LEU A 54 -1.94 -0.70 -2.83
C LEU A 54 -1.62 -1.04 -1.37
N LEU A 55 -2.40 -1.92 -0.79
CA LEU A 55 -2.16 -2.41 0.57
C LEU A 55 -1.61 -3.82 0.51
N THR A 56 -0.52 -4.07 1.22
CA THR A 56 0.04 -5.42 1.34
C THR A 56 -0.72 -6.21 2.39
N HIS A 57 -1.14 -5.57 3.47
CA HIS A 57 -2.08 -6.16 4.42
C HIS A 57 -2.68 -5.04 5.28
N GLY A 58 -3.64 -5.40 6.12
CA GLY A 58 -4.51 -4.43 6.76
C GLY A 58 -4.24 -4.11 8.22
N HIS A 59 -3.10 -4.51 8.78
CA HIS A 59 -2.76 -4.11 10.14
C HIS A 59 -2.50 -2.61 10.18
N PHE A 60 -2.80 -1.99 11.32
CA PHE A 60 -2.85 -0.53 11.46
C PHE A 60 -1.55 0.17 11.03
N ASP A 61 -0.41 -0.49 11.24
CA ASP A 61 0.89 0.11 10.94
C ASP A 61 1.16 0.23 9.43
N HIS A 62 0.34 -0.41 8.58
CA HIS A 62 0.45 -0.29 7.13
C HIS A 62 -0.60 0.62 6.52
N ILE A 63 -1.64 0.98 7.28
CA ILE A 63 -2.80 1.67 6.74
C ILE A 63 -3.13 2.99 7.45
N GLY A 64 -2.26 3.44 8.35
CA GLY A 64 -2.57 4.56 9.23
C GLY A 64 -2.97 5.85 8.53
N ALA A 65 -2.40 6.13 7.37
CA ALA A 65 -2.72 7.33 6.61
C ALA A 65 -3.52 7.04 5.33
N ALA A 66 -4.03 5.82 5.17
CA ALA A 66 -4.67 5.41 3.91
C ALA A 66 -5.87 6.30 3.56
N ASN A 67 -6.72 6.60 4.54
CA ASN A 67 -7.91 7.41 4.28
C ASN A 67 -7.54 8.84 3.88
N GLU A 68 -6.59 9.46 4.57
CA GLU A 68 -6.18 10.83 4.28
C GLU A 68 -5.51 10.92 2.92
N VAL A 69 -4.66 9.97 2.59
CA VAL A 69 -3.95 9.95 1.30
C VAL A 69 -4.93 9.75 0.16
N ARG A 70 -5.91 8.84 0.34
CA ARG A 70 -6.96 8.65 -0.66
C ARG A 70 -7.72 9.93 -0.93
N GLU A 71 -8.12 10.64 0.12
CA GLU A 71 -8.88 11.87 -0.03
C GLU A 71 -8.03 12.98 -0.67
N HIS A 72 -6.77 13.06 -0.27
CA HIS A 72 -5.88 14.11 -0.76
C HIS A 72 -5.66 14.00 -2.28
N TYR A 73 -5.49 12.79 -2.80
CA TYR A 73 -5.21 12.59 -4.22
C TYR A 73 -6.43 12.18 -5.04
N GLY A 74 -7.56 11.85 -4.39
CA GLY A 74 -8.74 11.37 -5.09
C GLY A 74 -8.51 10.07 -5.83
N ILE A 75 -7.78 9.14 -5.21
CA ILE A 75 -7.42 7.86 -5.81
C ILE A 75 -8.05 6.71 -5.05
N LYS A 76 -7.95 5.49 -5.61
CA LYS A 76 -8.61 4.32 -5.04
C LYS A 76 -7.63 3.46 -4.23
N ILE A 77 -8.16 2.80 -3.21
CA ILE A 77 -7.42 1.83 -2.39
C ILE A 77 -7.72 0.44 -2.90
N TYR A 78 -6.66 -0.32 -3.17
CA TYR A 78 -6.73 -1.72 -3.62
C TYR A 78 -6.21 -2.63 -2.52
N ALA A 79 -6.93 -3.69 -2.22
CA ALA A 79 -6.53 -4.67 -1.22
C ALA A 79 -7.09 -6.05 -1.58
N SER A 80 -6.56 -7.10 -0.93
CA SER A 80 -7.10 -8.43 -1.09
C SER A 80 -8.55 -8.50 -0.58
N CYS A 81 -9.38 -9.26 -1.28
CA CYS A 81 -10.74 -9.52 -0.82
C CYS A 81 -10.75 -10.19 0.55
N ASP A 82 -9.69 -10.90 0.92
CA ASP A 82 -9.59 -11.56 2.22
C ASP A 82 -9.21 -10.60 3.35
N GLU A 83 -8.86 -9.35 3.03
CA GLU A 83 -8.52 -8.34 4.04
C GLU A 83 -9.69 -7.42 4.39
N GLU A 84 -10.80 -7.51 3.68
CA GLU A 84 -11.89 -6.55 3.83
C GLU A 84 -12.38 -6.41 5.26
N LYS A 85 -12.59 -7.54 5.93
CA LYS A 85 -13.11 -7.54 7.30
C LYS A 85 -12.08 -7.00 8.29
N LEU A 86 -10.82 -7.31 8.07
CA LEU A 86 -9.75 -6.85 8.95
C LEU A 86 -9.58 -5.34 8.83
N LEU A 87 -9.64 -4.80 7.62
CA LEU A 87 -9.56 -3.36 7.40
C LEU A 87 -10.68 -2.60 8.09
N ALA A 88 -11.86 -3.17 8.14
CA ALA A 88 -13.05 -2.52 8.70
C ALA A 88 -13.15 -2.64 10.22
N SER A 89 -12.27 -3.40 10.86
CA SER A 89 -12.37 -3.70 12.29
C SER A 89 -11.17 -3.19 13.07
N PRO A 90 -11.35 -2.16 13.93
CA PRO A 90 -10.24 -1.67 14.76
C PRO A 90 -9.62 -2.74 15.66
N ALA A 91 -10.40 -3.73 16.08
CA ALA A 91 -9.87 -4.83 16.89
C ALA A 91 -9.00 -5.75 16.04
N ARG A 92 -9.43 -6.07 14.82
CA ARG A 92 -8.71 -7.00 13.96
C ARG A 92 -7.47 -6.36 13.32
N ASN A 93 -7.55 -5.09 12.94
CA ASN A 93 -6.40 -4.41 12.37
C ASN A 93 -5.43 -3.91 13.44
N LEU A 94 -5.73 -4.15 14.70
CA LEU A 94 -4.90 -3.85 15.87
C LEU A 94 -4.83 -2.36 16.22
N SER A 95 -5.54 -1.49 15.53
CA SER A 95 -5.54 -0.06 15.88
C SER A 95 -6.11 0.17 17.27
N ASN A 96 -7.08 -0.67 17.66
CA ASN A 96 -7.71 -0.58 18.96
C ASN A 96 -6.70 -0.74 20.11
N ALA A 97 -5.71 -1.63 19.93
CA ALA A 97 -4.68 -1.87 20.93
C ALA A 97 -3.76 -0.65 21.12
N TYR A 98 -3.77 0.28 20.17
CA TYR A 98 -2.96 1.48 20.22
C TYR A 98 -3.80 2.73 20.47
N GLY A 99 -5.01 2.55 21.00
CA GLY A 99 -5.88 3.66 21.34
C GLY A 99 -6.55 4.33 20.14
N MET A 100 -6.57 3.67 18.99
CA MET A 100 -7.14 4.20 17.76
C MET A 100 -8.37 3.41 17.35
N SER A 101 -9.20 4.02 16.50
CA SER A 101 -10.39 3.38 15.99
C SER A 101 -10.37 3.47 14.46
N LEU A 102 -9.32 2.93 13.86
CA LEU A 102 -9.07 3.05 12.43
C LEU A 102 -9.90 2.05 11.64
N ARG A 103 -10.61 2.55 10.64
CA ARG A 103 -11.34 1.72 9.69
C ARG A 103 -11.00 2.17 8.29
N VAL A 104 -10.72 1.20 7.42
CA VAL A 104 -10.42 1.48 6.02
C VAL A 104 -11.31 0.61 5.16
N THR A 105 -11.91 1.22 4.14
CA THR A 105 -12.69 0.50 3.13
C THR A 105 -11.91 0.53 1.83
N ALA A 106 -11.56 -0.63 1.31
CA ALA A 106 -10.91 -0.71 0.01
C ALA A 106 -11.93 -0.44 -1.10
N ASP A 107 -11.52 0.34 -2.09
CA ASP A 107 -12.39 0.64 -3.22
C ASP A 107 -12.43 -0.52 -4.21
N VAL A 108 -11.33 -1.26 -4.32
CA VAL A 108 -11.21 -2.40 -5.21
C VAL A 108 -10.61 -3.57 -4.43
N LEU A 109 -11.28 -4.72 -4.49
CA LEU A 109 -10.82 -5.93 -3.84
C LEU A 109 -10.33 -6.89 -4.91
N HIS A 110 -9.09 -7.37 -4.76
CA HIS A 110 -8.52 -8.29 -5.76
C HIS A 110 -8.43 -9.71 -5.23
N ASN A 111 -8.36 -10.64 -6.17
CA ASN A 111 -8.15 -12.06 -5.90
C ASN A 111 -6.71 -12.44 -6.23
N ASP A 112 -6.28 -13.60 -5.74
CA ASP A 112 -4.95 -14.09 -6.01
C ASP A 112 -4.74 -14.25 -7.51
N GLY A 113 -3.62 -13.73 -8.00
CA GLY A 113 -3.26 -13.82 -9.41
C GLY A 113 -3.82 -12.71 -10.28
N ASP A 114 -4.65 -11.82 -9.73
CA ASP A 114 -5.21 -10.72 -10.53
C ASP A 114 -4.10 -9.80 -11.04
N ILE A 115 -4.27 -9.33 -12.26
CA ILE A 115 -3.37 -8.35 -12.86
C ILE A 115 -4.04 -6.99 -12.77
N LEU A 116 -3.37 -6.06 -12.09
CA LEU A 116 -3.83 -4.69 -11.94
C LEU A 116 -3.06 -3.81 -12.93
N GLU A 117 -3.78 -3.04 -13.74
CA GLU A 117 -3.15 -2.12 -14.67
C GLU A 117 -3.26 -0.72 -14.10
N LEU A 118 -2.17 -0.25 -13.54
CA LEU A 118 -2.10 1.03 -12.81
C LEU A 118 -0.83 1.77 -13.19
N ALA A 119 -0.94 3.08 -13.36
CA ALA A 119 0.21 3.94 -13.68
C ALA A 119 1.01 3.44 -14.88
N GLY A 120 0.34 2.82 -15.85
CA GLY A 120 1.00 2.26 -17.01
C GLY A 120 1.77 0.98 -16.75
N LEU A 121 1.58 0.36 -15.59
CA LEU A 121 2.27 -0.87 -15.19
C LEU A 121 1.28 -2.01 -15.04
N LYS A 122 1.74 -3.23 -15.34
CA LYS A 122 0.98 -4.44 -15.04
C LYS A 122 1.53 -5.03 -13.75
N ILE A 123 0.68 -5.11 -12.75
CA ILE A 123 1.07 -5.51 -11.40
C ILE A 123 0.26 -6.74 -11.03
N LYS A 124 0.95 -7.84 -10.75
CA LYS A 124 0.28 -9.07 -10.34
C LYS A 124 0.13 -9.11 -8.83
N ALA A 125 -1.10 -9.29 -8.36
CA ALA A 125 -1.39 -9.47 -6.95
C ALA A 125 -1.18 -10.94 -6.60
N ILE A 126 -0.22 -11.22 -5.71
CA ILE A 126 0.09 -12.57 -5.29
C ILE A 126 -0.28 -12.67 -3.82
N HIS A 127 -1.30 -13.46 -3.50
CA HIS A 127 -1.72 -13.61 -2.12
C HIS A 127 -0.74 -14.51 -1.37
N THR A 128 -0.28 -14.02 -0.23
CA THR A 128 0.67 -14.73 0.62
C THR A 128 0.09 -14.76 2.04
N PRO A 129 -0.96 -15.58 2.26
CA PRO A 129 -1.58 -15.64 3.58
C PRO A 129 -0.59 -16.18 4.62
N GLY A 130 -0.75 -15.73 5.84
CA GLY A 130 0.14 -16.11 6.92
C GLY A 130 0.01 -15.14 8.05
N HIS A 131 0.68 -14.00 7.94
CA HIS A 131 0.58 -12.93 8.92
C HIS A 131 -0.86 -12.41 9.02
N THR A 132 -1.50 -12.19 7.86
CA THR A 132 -2.94 -11.97 7.77
C THR A 132 -3.51 -12.86 6.67
N ALA A 133 -4.84 -13.06 6.69
CA ALA A 133 -5.50 -13.91 5.70
C ALA A 133 -5.34 -13.35 4.28
N GLY A 134 -5.31 -12.03 4.15
CA GLY A 134 -5.25 -11.36 2.84
C GLY A 134 -3.90 -10.70 2.56
N GLY A 135 -2.83 -11.16 3.19
CA GLY A 135 -1.50 -10.65 2.89
C GLY A 135 -1.18 -10.80 1.41
N THR A 136 -0.59 -9.76 0.82
CA THR A 136 -0.36 -9.70 -0.62
C THR A 136 1.02 -9.16 -0.93
N CYS A 137 1.68 -9.78 -1.89
CA CYS A 137 2.85 -9.24 -2.56
C CYS A 137 2.43 -8.76 -3.94
N TYR A 138 3.04 -7.68 -4.42
CA TYR A 138 2.74 -7.13 -5.73
C TYR A 138 3.96 -7.26 -6.62
N TYR A 139 3.81 -7.94 -7.74
CA TYR A 139 4.91 -8.21 -8.66
C TYR A 139 4.77 -7.39 -9.93
N ILE A 140 5.81 -6.61 -10.22
CA ILE A 140 5.88 -5.79 -11.44
C ILE A 140 6.82 -6.51 -12.40
N GLU A 141 6.24 -7.23 -13.36
CA GLU A 141 7.01 -8.11 -14.22
C GLU A 141 8.00 -7.37 -15.11
N SER A 142 7.60 -6.21 -15.63
CA SER A 142 8.47 -5.44 -16.53
C SER A 142 9.81 -5.10 -15.90
N ASP A 143 9.85 -4.91 -14.60
CA ASP A 143 11.06 -4.52 -13.88
C ASP A 143 11.49 -5.61 -12.90
N LYS A 144 10.85 -6.77 -12.92
CA LYS A 144 11.15 -7.94 -12.08
C LYS A 144 11.26 -7.55 -10.61
N THR A 145 10.32 -6.74 -10.14
CA THR A 145 10.33 -6.18 -8.80
C THR A 145 9.14 -6.72 -8.01
N LEU A 146 9.41 -7.24 -6.81
CA LEU A 146 8.40 -7.74 -5.90
C LEU A 146 8.29 -6.80 -4.71
N MET A 147 7.08 -6.28 -4.47
CA MET A 147 6.79 -5.43 -3.32
C MET A 147 6.12 -6.26 -2.25
N SER A 148 6.72 -6.34 -1.07
CA SER A 148 6.21 -7.09 0.07
C SER A 148 6.10 -6.17 1.26
N GLY A 149 5.07 -6.38 2.08
CA GLY A 149 4.89 -5.62 3.32
C GLY A 149 5.75 -6.11 4.45
N GLN A 150 6.51 -7.20 4.25
CA GLN A 150 7.38 -7.69 5.29
C GLN A 150 8.71 -6.96 5.27
N ARG A 151 9.36 -6.94 6.42
CA ARG A 151 10.65 -6.30 6.52
C ARG A 151 11.66 -7.02 5.68
N SER A 152 12.41 -6.23 4.95
CA SER A 152 13.40 -6.81 4.09
C SER A 152 14.53 -7.48 4.83
N SER A 153 14.78 -7.08 6.04
CA SER A 153 15.80 -7.75 6.83
C SER A 153 15.53 -9.22 7.05
N ASN A 154 14.35 -9.66 6.70
CA ASN A 154 14.02 -11.07 6.76
C ASN A 154 14.64 -11.83 5.64
N ARG A 155 15.31 -11.09 4.87
CA ARG A 155 15.82 -11.78 3.78
C ARG A 155 17.21 -11.72 3.70
#